data_8844ea5867d8cf1cb06fed07247025bd
#
_entry.id   8844ea5867d8cf1cb06fed07247025bd
#
_cell.length_a   1.000
_cell.length_b   1.000
_cell.length_c   1.000
_cell.angle_alpha   90.00
_cell.angle_beta   90.00
_cell.angle_gamma   90.00
#
_symmetry.space_group_name_H-M   'P 1'
#
loop_
_entity.id
_entity.type
_entity.pdbx_description
1 polymer ?
#
loop_
_entity_poly.entity_id
_entity_poly.type
_entity_poly.pdbx_seq_one_letter_code
_entity_poly.pdbx_strand_id
1 'polypeptide(L)'
;MPYITRVLGKEALGINSFGLAITSYFALFGNLGIVIYGAKAIAEKRDNPAEKQKVFAHCITYQFLFNALAILLFNLWLPFQDNFESVYFLFNIVLLCTMTDLSWTYTGMERFDLIAIRNLTIRVAGTSLIFLFVKNPRDLALFIVIQQGILFISNIVFWLELKKIGLKIQFAPLRESLQYVFRPAVALFIPSIFTTVYMSLNKVMLGYLSDIGQVAIYDYPNRLVRIAITLIGILGTVMMPRLAYLKKNSTSLDYESKIKQMLYASMLFSIPAMYLIILTANELSLLMFSSTFQGADLIMQIVAPTIITSGLSLYIVMVTQERIKHLTWAVATGSVFNLILNFILIPRYAAI
;
A
#
# COMPACT_ATOMS: atom_id res chain seq x y z
N MET A 1 6.26 -15.78 -5.13
CA MET A 1 6.47 -16.08 -3.71
C MET A 1 7.29 -17.35 -3.50
N PRO A 2 6.90 -18.55 -3.95
CA PRO A 2 7.62 -19.80 -3.61
C PRO A 2 9.13 -19.77 -3.86
N TYR A 3 9.53 -19.14 -4.95
CA TYR A 3 10.94 -19.02 -5.31
C TYR A 3 11.75 -18.22 -4.29
N ILE A 4 11.32 -16.99 -4.02
CA ILE A 4 12.08 -16.07 -3.14
C ILE A 4 12.12 -16.53 -1.68
N THR A 5 11.06 -17.20 -1.18
CA THR A 5 11.05 -17.74 0.19
C THR A 5 12.02 -18.89 0.38
N ARG A 6 12.28 -19.67 -0.69
CA ARG A 6 13.25 -20.77 -0.68
C ARG A 6 14.68 -20.29 -0.92
N VAL A 7 14.86 -19.26 -1.75
CA VAL A 7 16.19 -18.74 -2.09
C VAL A 7 16.75 -17.84 -1.00
N LEU A 8 15.97 -16.84 -0.53
CA LEU A 8 16.47 -15.83 0.42
C LEU A 8 16.28 -16.25 1.89
N GLY A 9 15.28 -17.10 2.19
CA GLY A 9 14.97 -17.49 3.57
C GLY A 9 14.26 -16.40 4.38
N LYS A 10 13.90 -16.74 5.63
CA LYS A 10 13.07 -15.87 6.49
C LYS A 10 13.79 -14.61 6.97
N GLU A 11 15.10 -14.70 7.31
CA GLU A 11 15.87 -13.57 7.81
C GLU A 11 15.99 -12.45 6.77
N ALA A 12 16.46 -12.77 5.55
CA ALA A 12 16.59 -11.80 4.48
C ALA A 12 15.23 -11.19 4.08
N LEU A 13 14.19 -12.00 4.03
CA LEU A 13 12.84 -11.53 3.74
C LEU A 13 12.23 -10.74 4.89
N GLY A 14 12.62 -11.02 6.14
CA GLY A 14 12.30 -10.26 7.32
C GLY A 14 12.87 -8.85 7.25
N ILE A 15 14.17 -8.72 6.95
CA ILE A 15 14.85 -7.43 6.72
C ILE A 15 14.14 -6.63 5.62
N ASN A 16 13.80 -7.28 4.50
CA ASN A 16 13.05 -6.61 3.43
C ASN A 16 11.67 -6.14 3.88
N SER A 17 10.89 -6.99 4.55
CA SER A 17 9.54 -6.63 5.00
C SER A 17 9.54 -5.55 6.08
N PHE A 18 10.50 -5.61 7.02
CA PHE A 18 10.71 -4.59 8.03
C PHE A 18 11.15 -3.25 7.41
N GLY A 19 12.17 -3.27 6.53
CA GLY A 19 12.65 -2.09 5.85
C GLY A 19 11.56 -1.39 5.04
N LEU A 20 10.74 -2.14 4.31
CA LEU A 20 9.57 -1.61 3.60
C LEU A 20 8.52 -1.03 4.56
N ALA A 21 8.28 -1.68 5.70
CA ALA A 21 7.33 -1.19 6.69
C ALA A 21 7.77 0.14 7.31
N ILE A 22 9.03 0.25 7.73
CA ILE A 22 9.61 1.50 8.24
C ILE A 22 9.57 2.58 7.16
N THR A 23 10.07 2.28 5.97
CA THR A 23 10.14 3.25 4.88
C THR A 23 8.75 3.74 4.47
N SER A 24 7.69 2.92 4.66
CA SER A 24 6.31 3.33 4.38
C SER A 24 5.84 4.51 5.25
N TYR A 25 6.34 4.68 6.46
CA TYR A 25 6.03 5.85 7.30
C TYR A 25 6.70 7.12 6.77
N PHE A 26 7.97 7.02 6.36
CA PHE A 26 8.66 8.16 5.74
C PHE A 26 8.04 8.51 4.39
N ALA A 27 7.67 7.51 3.58
CA ALA A 27 6.96 7.70 2.31
C ALA A 27 5.57 8.33 2.52
N LEU A 28 4.87 7.93 3.58
CA LEU A 28 3.60 8.54 3.99
C LEU A 28 3.78 10.04 4.26
N PHE A 29 4.80 10.40 5.04
CA PHE A 29 5.17 11.80 5.30
C PHE A 29 5.59 12.53 4.02
N GLY A 30 6.43 11.90 3.17
CA GLY A 30 6.86 12.46 1.88
C GLY A 30 5.70 12.73 0.92
N ASN A 31 4.69 11.87 0.91
CA ASN A 31 3.51 12.04 0.08
C ASN A 31 2.53 13.10 0.64
N LEU A 32 2.37 13.20 1.93
CA LEU A 32 1.54 14.17 2.67
C LEU A 32 0.25 14.59 1.91
N GLY A 33 -0.49 13.60 1.39
CA GLY A 33 -1.78 13.78 0.69
C GLY A 33 -1.71 14.15 -0.79
N ILE A 34 -0.50 14.34 -1.36
CA ILE A 34 -0.35 14.80 -2.75
C ILE A 34 -0.97 13.85 -3.77
N VAL A 35 -0.93 12.54 -3.53
CA VAL A 35 -1.46 11.53 -4.47
C VAL A 35 -2.96 11.72 -4.68
N ILE A 36 -3.72 11.95 -3.62
CA ILE A 36 -5.18 12.13 -3.70
C ILE A 36 -5.51 13.55 -4.16
N TYR A 37 -4.87 14.55 -3.55
CA TYR A 37 -5.11 15.95 -3.89
C TYR A 37 -4.70 16.27 -5.32
N GLY A 38 -3.51 15.84 -5.74
CA GLY A 38 -2.98 16.10 -7.08
C GLY A 38 -3.86 15.50 -8.17
N ALA A 39 -4.31 14.24 -7.99
CA ALA A 39 -5.23 13.61 -8.93
C ALA A 39 -6.54 14.41 -9.07
N LYS A 40 -7.13 14.81 -7.94
CA LYS A 40 -8.35 15.63 -7.92
C LYS A 40 -8.13 16.99 -8.60
N ALA A 41 -7.06 17.71 -8.21
CA ALA A 41 -6.80 19.05 -8.71
C ALA A 41 -6.47 19.09 -10.22
N ILE A 42 -5.78 18.06 -10.75
CA ILE A 42 -5.56 17.90 -12.19
C ILE A 42 -6.88 17.59 -12.90
N ALA A 43 -7.71 16.69 -12.37
CA ALA A 43 -9.00 16.36 -12.97
C ALA A 43 -9.92 17.58 -13.08
N GLU A 44 -9.97 18.44 -12.05
CA GLU A 44 -10.77 19.66 -12.04
C GLU A 44 -10.30 20.70 -13.08
N LYS A 45 -9.03 20.67 -13.49
CA LYS A 45 -8.42 21.65 -14.39
C LYS A 45 -7.97 21.08 -15.73
N ARG A 46 -8.31 19.83 -16.03
CA ARG A 46 -7.78 19.08 -17.19
C ARG A 46 -8.05 19.76 -18.55
N ASP A 47 -9.19 20.45 -18.68
CA ASP A 47 -9.63 21.08 -19.92
C ASP A 47 -9.02 22.49 -20.14
N ASN A 48 -8.37 23.06 -19.11
CA ASN A 48 -7.67 24.33 -19.21
C ASN A 48 -6.15 24.12 -19.11
N PRO A 49 -5.41 24.18 -20.24
CA PRO A 49 -3.97 23.89 -20.26
C PRO A 49 -3.13 24.78 -19.33
N ALA A 50 -3.46 26.05 -19.20
CA ALA A 50 -2.72 26.98 -18.34
C ALA A 50 -2.91 26.68 -16.84
N GLU A 51 -4.17 26.48 -16.42
CA GLU A 51 -4.49 26.12 -15.03
C GLU A 51 -3.94 24.75 -14.67
N LYS A 52 -4.06 23.77 -15.58
CA LYS A 52 -3.49 22.44 -15.40
C LYS A 52 -1.97 22.50 -15.19
N GLN A 53 -1.25 23.26 -16.00
CA GLN A 53 0.19 23.44 -15.86
C GLN A 53 0.55 24.10 -14.52
N LYS A 54 -0.21 25.10 -14.10
CA LYS A 54 -0.04 25.79 -12.80
C LYS A 54 -0.22 24.81 -11.64
N VAL A 55 -1.31 24.05 -11.62
CA VAL A 55 -1.58 23.02 -10.61
C VAL A 55 -0.46 22.02 -10.57
N PHE A 56 -0.04 21.48 -11.73
CA PHE A 56 1.06 20.53 -11.83
C PHE A 56 2.35 21.10 -11.23
N ALA A 57 2.73 22.33 -11.56
CA ALA A 57 3.93 22.98 -11.05
C ALA A 57 3.93 23.11 -9.51
N HIS A 58 2.80 23.52 -8.92
CA HIS A 58 2.69 23.61 -7.46
C HIS A 58 2.73 22.22 -6.79
N CYS A 59 2.02 21.25 -7.35
CA CYS A 59 1.98 19.89 -6.81
C CYS A 59 3.34 19.20 -6.85
N ILE A 60 4.08 19.32 -7.97
CA ILE A 60 5.41 18.71 -8.09
C ILE A 60 6.42 19.37 -7.15
N THR A 61 6.39 20.69 -6.99
CA THR A 61 7.24 21.42 -6.03
C THR A 61 6.98 20.92 -4.60
N TYR A 62 5.71 20.80 -4.24
CA TYR A 62 5.29 20.27 -2.93
C TYR A 62 5.77 18.83 -2.70
N GLN A 63 5.58 17.96 -3.69
CA GLN A 63 5.99 16.55 -3.63
C GLN A 63 7.51 16.41 -3.45
N PHE A 64 8.29 17.16 -4.22
CA PHE A 64 9.75 17.13 -4.12
C PHE A 64 10.24 17.62 -2.76
N LEU A 65 9.68 18.70 -2.24
CA LEU A 65 10.03 19.22 -0.91
C LEU A 65 9.83 18.17 0.18
N PHE A 66 8.61 17.63 0.30
CA PHE A 66 8.29 16.72 1.39
C PHE A 66 8.99 15.36 1.26
N ASN A 67 9.18 14.86 0.03
CA ASN A 67 9.98 13.65 -0.17
C ASN A 67 11.47 13.87 0.09
N ALA A 68 12.04 15.04 -0.24
CA ALA A 68 13.42 15.38 0.12
C ALA A 68 13.59 15.43 1.65
N LEU A 69 12.64 16.02 2.36
CA LEU A 69 12.60 15.99 3.83
C LEU A 69 12.45 14.57 4.38
N ALA A 70 11.60 13.74 3.77
CA ALA A 70 11.44 12.34 4.15
C ALA A 70 12.74 11.54 3.99
N ILE A 71 13.44 11.72 2.87
CA ILE A 71 14.75 11.11 2.63
C ILE A 71 15.78 11.59 3.66
N LEU A 72 15.83 12.88 3.94
CA LEU A 72 16.72 13.44 4.96
C LEU A 72 16.43 12.82 6.33
N LEU A 73 15.17 12.82 6.77
CA LEU A 73 14.76 12.25 8.06
C LEU A 73 15.04 10.75 8.14
N PHE A 74 14.81 10.00 7.06
CA PHE A 74 15.13 8.58 6.99
C PHE A 74 16.65 8.33 7.16
N ASN A 75 17.49 9.09 6.46
CA ASN A 75 18.96 8.94 6.59
C ASN A 75 19.50 9.43 7.94
N LEU A 76 18.86 10.42 8.58
CA LEU A 76 19.18 10.82 9.94
C LEU A 76 18.75 9.77 10.97
N TRP A 77 17.68 9.03 10.71
CA TRP A 77 17.18 7.96 11.58
C TRP A 77 18.03 6.67 11.48
N LEU A 78 18.55 6.33 10.30
CA LEU A 78 19.28 5.09 10.05
C LEU A 78 20.42 4.80 11.06
N PRO A 79 21.30 5.75 11.41
CA PRO A 79 22.43 5.49 12.33
C PRO A 79 22.01 5.14 13.78
N PHE A 80 20.77 5.43 14.16
CA PHE A 80 20.25 5.13 15.50
C PHE A 80 19.68 3.72 15.65
N GLN A 81 19.84 2.88 14.61
CA GLN A 81 19.34 1.50 14.66
C GLN A 81 20.44 0.56 15.15
N ASP A 82 20.19 -0.15 16.24
CA ASP A 82 21.16 -1.08 16.87
C ASP A 82 21.58 -2.24 15.94
N ASN A 83 20.69 -2.63 15.03
CA ASN A 83 20.92 -3.69 14.03
C ASN A 83 21.10 -3.11 12.63
N PHE A 84 21.87 -1.99 12.52
CA PHE A 84 22.07 -1.33 11.24
C PHE A 84 22.86 -2.21 10.26
N GLU A 85 22.16 -2.77 9.29
CA GLU A 85 22.77 -3.39 8.12
C GLU A 85 22.86 -2.37 6.98
N SER A 86 23.97 -2.34 6.27
CA SER A 86 24.20 -1.46 5.10
C SER A 86 23.09 -1.57 4.04
N VAL A 87 22.38 -2.69 4.02
CA VAL A 87 21.24 -2.97 3.16
C VAL A 87 20.07 -1.97 3.37
N TYR A 88 19.91 -1.41 4.57
CA TYR A 88 18.84 -0.44 4.82
C TYR A 88 19.00 0.86 4.03
N PHE A 89 20.22 1.24 3.62
CA PHE A 89 20.42 2.36 2.71
C PHE A 89 19.71 2.19 1.37
N LEU A 90 19.53 0.94 0.91
CA LEU A 90 18.86 0.65 -0.36
C LEU A 90 17.39 1.05 -0.35
N PHE A 91 16.76 1.15 0.83
CA PHE A 91 15.37 1.59 0.94
C PHE A 91 15.18 3.08 0.61
N ASN A 92 16.26 3.87 0.48
CA ASN A 92 16.18 5.20 -0.13
C ASN A 92 15.60 5.15 -1.54
N ILE A 93 15.79 4.04 -2.27
CA ILE A 93 15.17 3.85 -3.60
C ILE A 93 13.65 3.91 -3.51
N VAL A 94 13.05 3.39 -2.43
CA VAL A 94 11.59 3.48 -2.19
C VAL A 94 11.15 4.94 -2.08
N LEU A 95 11.89 5.76 -1.32
CA LEU A 95 11.59 7.18 -1.16
C LEU A 95 11.83 7.97 -2.46
N LEU A 96 12.85 7.59 -3.22
CA LEU A 96 13.06 8.14 -4.57
C LEU A 96 11.92 7.74 -5.53
N CYS A 97 11.38 6.52 -5.41
CA CYS A 97 10.20 6.12 -6.17
C CYS A 97 9.00 7.02 -5.83
N THR A 98 8.74 7.29 -4.54
CA THR A 98 7.62 8.17 -4.14
C THR A 98 7.84 9.61 -4.56
N MET A 99 9.07 10.09 -4.50
CA MET A 99 9.45 11.44 -4.96
C MET A 99 9.20 11.64 -6.46
N THR A 100 9.43 10.59 -7.25
CA THR A 100 9.33 10.64 -8.71
C THR A 100 8.02 10.11 -9.27
N ASP A 101 7.10 9.61 -8.44
CA ASP A 101 5.83 9.05 -8.89
C ASP A 101 4.86 10.14 -9.34
N LEU A 102 4.52 10.14 -10.61
CA LEU A 102 3.52 11.02 -11.24
C LEU A 102 2.19 10.30 -11.53
N SER A 103 1.96 9.12 -10.97
CA SER A 103 0.73 8.35 -11.21
C SER A 103 -0.54 9.16 -10.91
N TRP A 104 -0.51 10.04 -9.93
CA TRP A 104 -1.61 10.95 -9.60
C TRP A 104 -1.96 11.90 -10.74
N THR A 105 -0.99 12.37 -11.51
CA THR A 105 -1.22 13.23 -12.70
C THR A 105 -1.99 12.45 -13.78
N TYR A 106 -1.54 11.22 -14.06
CA TYR A 106 -2.20 10.36 -15.06
C TYR A 106 -3.57 9.88 -14.60
N THR A 107 -3.74 9.64 -13.31
CA THR A 107 -5.06 9.36 -12.70
C THR A 107 -6.02 10.55 -12.90
N GLY A 108 -5.57 11.77 -12.63
CA GLY A 108 -6.36 12.99 -12.85
C GLY A 108 -6.69 13.25 -14.33
N MET A 109 -5.85 12.76 -15.24
CA MET A 109 -6.08 12.81 -16.69
C MET A 109 -6.89 11.60 -17.21
N GLU A 110 -7.33 10.70 -16.33
CA GLU A 110 -8.04 9.46 -16.67
C GLU A 110 -7.26 8.52 -17.62
N ARG A 111 -5.92 8.64 -17.66
CA ARG A 111 -5.02 7.81 -18.48
C ARG A 111 -4.66 6.51 -17.76
N PHE A 112 -5.68 5.73 -17.40
CA PHE A 112 -5.52 4.44 -16.72
C PHE A 112 -4.84 3.37 -17.59
N ASP A 113 -4.91 3.52 -18.91
CA ASP A 113 -4.20 2.71 -19.89
C ASP A 113 -2.68 2.70 -19.65
N LEU A 114 -2.08 3.87 -19.50
CA LEU A 114 -0.63 4.01 -19.24
C LEU A 114 -0.25 3.44 -17.87
N ILE A 115 -1.08 3.69 -16.84
CA ILE A 115 -0.85 3.16 -15.51
C ILE A 115 -0.90 1.62 -15.52
N ALA A 116 -1.88 1.03 -16.21
CA ALA A 116 -2.03 -0.42 -16.30
C ALA A 116 -0.87 -1.08 -17.06
N ILE A 117 -0.49 -0.56 -18.22
CA ILE A 117 0.63 -1.07 -19.02
C ILE A 117 1.93 -0.99 -18.21
N ARG A 118 2.21 0.17 -17.60
CA ARG A 118 3.37 0.35 -16.73
C ARG A 118 3.39 -0.70 -15.61
N ASN A 119 2.30 -0.85 -14.86
CA ASN A 119 2.24 -1.77 -13.74
C ASN A 119 2.43 -3.23 -14.17
N LEU A 120 1.89 -3.61 -15.34
CA LEU A 120 2.10 -4.94 -15.91
C LEU A 120 3.57 -5.15 -16.29
N THR A 121 4.17 -4.18 -16.99
CA THR A 121 5.59 -4.24 -17.41
C THR A 121 6.52 -4.39 -16.21
N ILE A 122 6.30 -3.60 -15.14
CA ILE A 122 7.06 -3.71 -13.88
C ILE A 122 6.98 -5.12 -13.31
N ARG A 123 5.77 -5.67 -13.23
CA ARG A 123 5.55 -7.00 -12.64
C ARG A 123 6.25 -8.09 -13.45
N VAL A 124 6.11 -8.06 -14.77
CA VAL A 124 6.74 -9.05 -15.66
C VAL A 124 8.26 -8.90 -15.61
N ALA A 125 8.80 -7.70 -15.86
CA ALA A 125 10.23 -7.44 -15.88
C ALA A 125 10.86 -7.72 -14.51
N GLY A 126 10.25 -7.24 -13.42
CA GLY A 126 10.74 -7.48 -12.06
C GLY A 126 10.81 -8.94 -11.69
N THR A 127 9.74 -9.68 -11.99
CA THR A 127 9.71 -11.12 -11.73
C THR A 127 10.77 -11.84 -12.56
N SER A 128 10.92 -11.52 -13.84
CA SER A 128 11.94 -12.11 -14.71
C SER A 128 13.35 -11.85 -14.22
N LEU A 129 13.67 -10.60 -13.84
CA LEU A 129 14.99 -10.26 -13.32
C LEU A 129 15.27 -10.94 -11.97
N ILE A 130 14.29 -11.05 -11.08
CA ILE A 130 14.45 -11.79 -9.83
C ILE A 130 14.79 -13.26 -10.11
N PHE A 131 14.10 -13.92 -11.03
CA PHE A 131 14.40 -15.30 -11.41
C PHE A 131 15.77 -15.46 -12.06
N LEU A 132 16.25 -14.48 -12.81
CA LEU A 132 17.54 -14.53 -13.49
C LEU A 132 18.71 -14.29 -12.54
N PHE A 133 18.59 -13.32 -11.64
CA PHE A 133 19.73 -12.79 -10.89
C PHE A 133 19.75 -13.16 -9.41
N VAL A 134 18.62 -13.37 -8.75
CA VAL A 134 18.55 -13.69 -7.31
C VAL A 134 18.60 -15.20 -7.15
N LYS A 135 19.76 -15.75 -6.80
CA LYS A 135 20.01 -17.20 -6.72
C LYS A 135 20.41 -17.71 -5.33
N ASN A 136 20.91 -16.80 -4.47
CA ASN A 136 21.52 -17.15 -3.19
C ASN A 136 20.89 -16.35 -2.06
N PRO A 137 20.96 -16.85 -0.80
CA PRO A 137 20.48 -16.09 0.38
C PRO A 137 21.16 -14.73 0.55
N ARG A 138 22.40 -14.55 0.04
CA ARG A 138 23.15 -13.30 0.11
C ARG A 138 22.70 -12.22 -0.89
N ASP A 139 21.83 -12.58 -1.84
CA ASP A 139 21.36 -11.68 -2.90
C ASP A 139 20.23 -10.74 -2.44
N LEU A 140 20.06 -10.54 -1.13
CA LEU A 140 19.03 -9.65 -0.58
C LEU A 140 19.16 -8.22 -1.14
N ALA A 141 20.38 -7.67 -1.16
CA ALA A 141 20.62 -6.33 -1.70
C ALA A 141 20.20 -6.24 -3.17
N LEU A 142 20.57 -7.24 -3.97
CA LEU A 142 20.18 -7.33 -5.37
C LEU A 142 18.66 -7.47 -5.55
N PHE A 143 18.01 -8.26 -4.70
CA PHE A 143 16.55 -8.40 -4.68
C PHE A 143 15.86 -7.05 -4.43
N ILE A 144 16.30 -6.28 -3.43
CA ILE A 144 15.76 -4.95 -3.11
C ILE A 144 15.97 -4.00 -4.28
N VAL A 145 17.20 -3.97 -4.84
CA VAL A 145 17.54 -3.09 -5.99
C VAL A 145 16.69 -3.44 -7.21
N ILE A 146 16.49 -4.71 -7.53
CA ILE A 146 15.64 -5.11 -8.65
C ILE A 146 14.18 -4.68 -8.37
N GLN A 147 13.66 -5.01 -7.20
CA GLN A 147 12.26 -4.75 -6.86
C GLN A 147 11.92 -3.25 -6.87
N GLN A 148 12.77 -2.42 -6.27
CA GLN A 148 12.52 -0.99 -6.15
C GLN A 148 13.09 -0.20 -7.35
N GLY A 149 14.21 -0.64 -7.91
CA GLY A 149 14.83 -0.02 -9.07
C GLY A 149 13.95 -0.06 -10.32
N ILE A 150 13.26 -1.17 -10.56
CA ILE A 150 12.29 -1.25 -11.67
C ILE A 150 11.14 -0.26 -11.47
N LEU A 151 10.64 -0.10 -10.24
CA LEU A 151 9.64 0.90 -9.92
C LEU A 151 10.16 2.32 -10.21
N PHE A 152 11.39 2.60 -9.80
CA PHE A 152 12.04 3.89 -10.09
C PHE A 152 12.20 4.16 -11.58
N ILE A 153 12.73 3.18 -12.33
CA ILE A 153 12.91 3.29 -13.79
C ILE A 153 11.55 3.49 -14.47
N SER A 154 10.50 2.80 -14.02
CA SER A 154 9.17 2.93 -14.59
C SER A 154 8.54 4.31 -14.35
N ASN A 155 8.92 4.99 -13.26
CA ASN A 155 8.49 6.37 -13.04
C ASN A 155 9.06 7.31 -14.11
N ILE A 156 10.28 7.04 -14.62
CA ILE A 156 10.89 7.82 -15.71
C ILE A 156 9.98 7.86 -16.94
N VAL A 157 9.28 6.76 -17.22
CA VAL A 157 8.33 6.71 -18.36
C VAL A 157 7.25 7.78 -18.22
N PHE A 158 6.71 8.00 -17.02
CA PHE A 158 5.72 9.06 -16.79
C PHE A 158 6.29 10.46 -17.04
N TRP A 159 7.54 10.69 -16.66
CA TRP A 159 8.22 11.95 -16.93
C TRP A 159 8.45 12.20 -18.43
N LEU A 160 8.78 11.16 -19.19
CA LEU A 160 8.98 11.25 -20.64
C LEU A 160 7.65 11.50 -21.38
N GLU A 161 6.55 10.95 -20.86
CA GLU A 161 5.22 11.08 -21.46
C GLU A 161 4.49 12.40 -21.11
N LEU A 162 5.03 13.23 -20.18
CA LEU A 162 4.40 14.50 -19.76
C LEU A 162 4.06 15.41 -20.94
N LYS A 163 4.94 15.51 -21.92
CA LYS A 163 4.72 16.33 -23.13
C LYS A 163 3.48 15.90 -23.90
N LYS A 164 3.17 14.58 -23.95
CA LYS A 164 2.02 14.06 -24.68
C LYS A 164 0.68 14.42 -24.02
N ILE A 165 0.69 14.69 -22.71
CA ILE A 165 -0.48 15.16 -21.96
C ILE A 165 -0.52 16.69 -21.80
N GLY A 166 0.39 17.40 -22.52
CA GLY A 166 0.44 18.86 -22.55
C GLY A 166 0.99 19.47 -21.27
N LEU A 167 1.86 18.78 -20.55
CA LEU A 167 2.53 19.28 -19.34
C LEU A 167 4.04 19.44 -19.56
N LYS A 168 4.61 20.44 -18.91
CA LYS A 168 6.05 20.72 -18.90
C LYS A 168 6.59 20.62 -17.49
N ILE A 169 7.82 20.14 -17.36
CA ILE A 169 8.52 20.13 -16.07
C ILE A 169 8.83 21.58 -15.70
N GLN A 170 8.13 22.07 -14.70
CA GLN A 170 8.30 23.42 -14.19
C GLN A 170 7.99 23.42 -12.71
N PHE A 171 8.87 23.99 -11.90
CA PHE A 171 8.66 24.16 -10.46
C PHE A 171 8.10 25.57 -10.21
N ALA A 172 7.12 25.63 -9.32
CA ALA A 172 6.55 26.89 -8.86
C ALA A 172 7.31 27.41 -7.61
N PRO A 173 7.19 28.69 -7.25
CA PRO A 173 7.77 29.20 -6.02
C PRO A 173 7.30 28.41 -4.80
N LEU A 174 8.26 28.05 -3.93
CA LEU A 174 8.00 27.16 -2.79
C LEU A 174 6.91 27.68 -1.86
N ARG A 175 6.98 28.96 -1.52
CA ARG A 175 6.01 29.61 -0.62
C ARG A 175 4.59 29.54 -1.18
N GLU A 176 4.42 29.82 -2.47
CA GLU A 176 3.13 29.73 -3.14
C GLU A 176 2.62 28.30 -3.21
N SER A 177 3.52 27.35 -3.49
CA SER A 177 3.18 25.93 -3.56
C SER A 177 2.69 25.41 -2.21
N LEU A 178 3.34 25.79 -1.11
CA LEU A 178 2.89 25.46 0.23
C LEU A 178 1.51 26.06 0.53
N GLN A 179 1.29 27.34 0.21
CA GLN A 179 -0.01 27.97 0.43
C GLN A 179 -1.13 27.33 -0.40
N TYR A 180 -0.81 26.91 -1.64
CA TYR A 180 -1.77 26.35 -2.57
C TYR A 180 -2.13 24.89 -2.25
N VAL A 181 -1.14 24.05 -1.90
CA VAL A 181 -1.29 22.60 -1.82
C VAL A 181 -1.45 22.11 -0.39
N PHE A 182 -0.74 22.69 0.59
CA PHE A 182 -0.59 22.13 1.93
C PHE A 182 -1.94 21.86 2.63
N ARG A 183 -2.75 22.90 2.76
CA ARG A 183 -4.02 22.80 3.53
C ARG A 183 -4.98 21.76 2.94
N PRO A 184 -5.30 21.76 1.63
CA PRO A 184 -6.19 20.75 1.05
C PRO A 184 -5.56 19.35 1.01
N ALA A 185 -4.25 19.22 0.80
CA ALA A 185 -3.57 17.93 0.78
C ALA A 185 -3.58 17.27 2.17
N VAL A 186 -3.26 18.02 3.24
CA VAL A 186 -3.27 17.52 4.62
C VAL A 186 -4.67 17.06 5.04
N ALA A 187 -5.73 17.75 4.62
CA ALA A 187 -7.10 17.30 4.93
C ALA A 187 -7.42 15.90 4.35
N LEU A 188 -6.87 15.59 3.17
CA LEU A 188 -7.02 14.28 2.52
C LEU A 188 -6.00 13.25 3.02
N PHE A 189 -4.96 13.68 3.72
CA PHE A 189 -3.90 12.84 4.26
C PHE A 189 -4.31 12.11 5.54
N ILE A 190 -5.13 12.73 6.40
CA ILE A 190 -5.48 12.20 7.73
C ILE A 190 -5.99 10.74 7.69
N PRO A 191 -6.92 10.35 6.82
CA PRO A 191 -7.35 8.95 6.72
C PRO A 191 -6.22 8.00 6.32
N SER A 192 -5.27 8.45 5.49
CA SER A 192 -4.14 7.64 5.03
C SER A 192 -3.16 7.31 6.16
N ILE A 193 -3.02 8.19 7.17
CA ILE A 193 -2.19 7.92 8.36
C ILE A 193 -2.67 6.65 9.05
N PHE A 194 -3.94 6.61 9.42
CA PHE A 194 -4.52 5.48 10.16
C PHE A 194 -4.39 4.17 9.37
N THR A 195 -4.65 4.22 8.06
CA THR A 195 -4.53 3.04 7.20
C THR A 195 -3.08 2.54 7.12
N THR A 196 -2.12 3.43 6.89
CA THR A 196 -0.70 3.04 6.77
C THR A 196 -0.15 2.54 8.10
N VAL A 197 -0.48 3.23 9.21
CA VAL A 197 -0.10 2.79 10.55
C VAL A 197 -0.63 1.39 10.82
N TYR A 198 -1.93 1.17 10.63
CA TYR A 198 -2.56 -0.14 10.81
C TYR A 198 -1.90 -1.25 9.97
N MET A 199 -1.58 -0.96 8.71
CA MET A 199 -1.00 -1.94 7.78
C MET A 199 0.47 -2.30 8.08
N SER A 200 1.24 -1.36 8.63
CA SER A 200 2.69 -1.52 8.82
C SER A 200 3.08 -1.76 10.27
N LEU A 201 2.21 -1.41 11.25
CA LEU A 201 2.51 -1.43 12.67
C LEU A 201 2.98 -2.80 13.16
N ASN A 202 2.24 -3.86 12.83
CA ASN A 202 2.59 -5.22 13.26
C ASN A 202 4.00 -5.63 12.82
N LYS A 203 4.38 -5.29 11.59
CA LYS A 203 5.71 -5.62 11.04
C LYS A 203 6.82 -4.84 11.75
N VAL A 204 6.57 -3.58 12.03
CA VAL A 204 7.53 -2.73 12.75
C VAL A 204 7.69 -3.20 14.20
N MET A 205 6.59 -3.48 14.88
CA MET A 205 6.63 -3.99 16.26
C MET A 205 7.29 -5.37 16.34
N LEU A 206 7.01 -6.27 15.40
CA LEU A 206 7.69 -7.57 15.32
C LEU A 206 9.20 -7.42 15.13
N GLY A 207 9.65 -6.49 14.28
CA GLY A 207 11.07 -6.26 14.03
C GLY A 207 11.83 -5.70 15.23
N TYR A 208 11.16 -4.92 16.11
CA TYR A 208 11.77 -4.37 17.33
C TYR A 208 11.61 -5.26 18.58
N LEU A 209 10.49 -5.98 18.68
CA LEU A 209 10.13 -6.72 19.89
C LEU A 209 10.42 -8.22 19.79
N SER A 210 10.83 -8.71 18.61
CA SER A 210 11.10 -10.12 18.32
C SER A 210 12.26 -10.26 17.32
N ASP A 211 12.48 -11.48 16.83
CA ASP A 211 13.49 -11.75 15.79
C ASP A 211 13.03 -11.24 14.42
N ILE A 212 13.97 -10.72 13.62
CA ILE A 212 13.67 -10.14 12.29
C ILE A 212 13.02 -11.14 11.32
N GLY A 213 13.36 -12.42 11.44
CA GLY A 213 12.76 -13.50 10.66
C GLY A 213 11.26 -13.66 10.93
N GLN A 214 10.79 -13.29 12.14
CA GLN A 214 9.36 -13.34 12.48
C GLN A 214 8.52 -12.35 11.65
N VAL A 215 9.14 -11.25 11.23
CA VAL A 215 8.48 -10.29 10.31
C VAL A 215 8.12 -10.95 8.98
N ALA A 216 9.02 -11.79 8.44
CA ALA A 216 8.74 -12.54 7.22
C ALA A 216 7.68 -13.63 7.45
N ILE A 217 7.79 -14.37 8.56
CA ILE A 217 6.83 -15.41 8.93
C ILE A 217 5.42 -14.82 9.05
N TYR A 218 5.27 -13.60 9.56
CA TYR A 218 4.00 -12.89 9.61
C TYR A 218 3.56 -12.35 8.22
N ASP A 219 4.45 -11.63 7.52
CA ASP A 219 4.07 -10.84 6.33
C ASP A 219 3.75 -11.71 5.11
N TYR A 220 4.55 -12.76 4.84
CA TYR A 220 4.40 -13.58 3.64
C TYR A 220 3.13 -14.43 3.62
N PRO A 221 2.76 -15.15 4.68
CA PRO A 221 1.46 -15.83 4.74
C PRO A 221 0.28 -14.87 4.67
N ASN A 222 0.37 -13.73 5.34
CA ASN A 222 -0.65 -12.68 5.30
C ASN A 222 -0.88 -12.15 3.86
N ARG A 223 0.18 -12.08 3.02
CA ARG A 223 0.03 -11.70 1.60
C ARG A 223 -0.83 -12.68 0.81
N LEU A 224 -0.79 -13.99 1.12
CA LEU A 224 -1.66 -14.98 0.46
C LEU A 224 -3.12 -14.73 0.84
N VAL A 225 -3.41 -14.53 2.11
CA VAL A 225 -4.78 -14.20 2.59
C VAL A 225 -5.28 -12.91 1.94
N ARG A 226 -4.41 -11.89 1.81
CA ARG A 226 -4.74 -10.62 1.14
C ARG A 226 -5.10 -10.74 -0.33
N ILE A 227 -4.63 -11.79 -1.03
CA ILE A 227 -5.07 -12.04 -2.42
C ILE A 227 -6.57 -12.31 -2.44
N ALA A 228 -7.07 -13.19 -1.56
CA ALA A 228 -8.50 -13.46 -1.45
C ALA A 228 -9.29 -12.21 -1.05
N ILE A 229 -8.81 -11.45 -0.06
CA ILE A 229 -9.40 -10.16 0.36
C ILE A 229 -9.52 -9.20 -0.82
N THR A 230 -8.48 -9.07 -1.63
CA THR A 230 -8.46 -8.15 -2.77
C THR A 230 -9.47 -8.57 -3.84
N LEU A 231 -9.54 -9.86 -4.16
CA LEU A 231 -10.50 -10.38 -5.15
C LEU A 231 -11.94 -10.12 -4.74
N ILE A 232 -12.26 -10.35 -3.47
CA ILE A 232 -13.61 -10.10 -2.93
C ILE A 232 -13.91 -8.61 -2.88
N GLY A 233 -12.93 -7.78 -2.51
CA GLY A 233 -13.05 -6.32 -2.45
C GLY A 233 -13.43 -5.67 -3.79
N ILE A 234 -13.10 -6.30 -4.92
CA ILE A 234 -13.50 -5.83 -6.26
C ILE A 234 -15.01 -5.71 -6.38
N LEU A 235 -15.78 -6.66 -5.83
CA LEU A 235 -17.24 -6.62 -5.86
C LEU A 235 -17.77 -5.32 -5.24
N GLY A 236 -17.23 -4.93 -4.11
CA GLY A 236 -17.60 -3.69 -3.44
C GLY A 236 -17.22 -2.44 -4.25
N THR A 237 -16.02 -2.40 -4.82
CA THR A 237 -15.58 -1.23 -5.60
C THR A 237 -16.41 -1.04 -6.86
N VAL A 238 -16.80 -2.12 -7.54
CA VAL A 238 -17.68 -2.08 -8.71
C VAL A 238 -19.09 -1.60 -8.35
N MET A 239 -19.59 -1.98 -7.16
CA MET A 239 -20.93 -1.59 -6.70
C MET A 239 -20.99 -0.16 -6.15
N MET A 240 -19.87 0.43 -5.76
CA MET A 240 -19.81 1.74 -5.10
C MET A 240 -20.49 2.87 -5.91
N PRO A 241 -20.23 3.06 -7.22
CA PRO A 241 -20.90 4.12 -7.99
C PRO A 241 -22.40 3.93 -8.07
N ARG A 242 -22.85 2.68 -8.21
CA ARG A 242 -24.28 2.34 -8.26
C ARG A 242 -24.97 2.61 -6.91
N LEU A 243 -24.35 2.25 -5.81
CA LEU A 243 -24.89 2.54 -4.47
C LEU A 243 -24.96 4.05 -4.21
N ALA A 244 -23.93 4.82 -4.61
CA ALA A 244 -23.93 6.27 -4.50
C ALA A 244 -25.08 6.92 -5.31
N TYR A 245 -25.31 6.43 -6.53
CA TYR A 245 -26.43 6.87 -7.37
C TYR A 245 -27.79 6.56 -6.75
N LEU A 246 -28.01 5.31 -6.27
CA LEU A 246 -29.26 4.90 -5.65
C LEU A 246 -29.54 5.66 -4.36
N LYS A 247 -28.52 5.92 -3.55
CA LYS A 247 -28.66 6.71 -2.33
C LYS A 247 -29.24 8.10 -2.58
N LYS A 248 -28.89 8.72 -3.72
CA LYS A 248 -29.29 10.07 -4.07
C LYS A 248 -30.61 10.15 -4.86
N ASN A 249 -30.91 9.12 -5.69
CA ASN A 249 -31.95 9.20 -6.70
C ASN A 249 -33.05 8.13 -6.59
N SER A 250 -33.02 7.26 -5.57
CA SER A 250 -33.98 6.16 -5.40
C SER A 250 -34.55 6.09 -4.00
N THR A 251 -35.50 5.20 -3.77
CA THR A 251 -36.07 4.97 -2.46
C THR A 251 -35.07 4.34 -1.50
N SER A 252 -35.26 4.51 -0.20
CA SER A 252 -34.43 3.83 0.81
C SER A 252 -34.47 2.30 0.67
N LEU A 253 -35.61 1.76 0.25
CA LEU A 253 -35.80 0.32 0.04
C LEU A 253 -34.93 -0.22 -1.10
N ASP A 254 -34.85 0.51 -2.23
CA ASP A 254 -33.99 0.12 -3.36
C ASP A 254 -32.53 0.14 -2.98
N TYR A 255 -32.08 1.17 -2.26
CA TYR A 255 -30.71 1.29 -1.77
C TYR A 255 -30.38 0.13 -0.81
N GLU A 256 -31.23 -0.15 0.18
CA GLU A 256 -31.04 -1.25 1.14
C GLU A 256 -31.04 -2.62 0.45
N SER A 257 -31.95 -2.82 -0.50
CA SER A 257 -31.98 -4.05 -1.30
C SER A 257 -30.67 -4.30 -2.04
N LYS A 258 -30.07 -3.25 -2.63
CA LYS A 258 -28.79 -3.35 -3.32
C LYS A 258 -27.63 -3.59 -2.36
N ILE A 259 -27.62 -2.98 -1.18
CA ILE A 259 -26.64 -3.31 -0.14
C ILE A 259 -26.76 -4.79 0.25
N LYS A 260 -27.95 -5.29 0.52
CA LYS A 260 -28.17 -6.70 0.86
C LYS A 260 -27.66 -7.63 -0.26
N GLN A 261 -27.98 -7.33 -1.53
CA GLN A 261 -27.47 -8.12 -2.67
C GLN A 261 -25.95 -8.13 -2.74
N MET A 262 -25.29 -6.97 -2.54
CA MET A 262 -23.83 -6.87 -2.50
C MET A 262 -23.27 -7.70 -1.34
N LEU A 263 -23.84 -7.60 -0.15
CA LEU A 263 -23.42 -8.35 1.03
C LEU A 263 -23.56 -9.86 0.81
N TYR A 264 -24.71 -10.32 0.28
CA TYR A 264 -24.92 -11.73 -0.03
C TYR A 264 -23.90 -12.25 -1.06
N ALA A 265 -23.67 -11.50 -2.15
CA ALA A 265 -22.67 -11.86 -3.13
C ALA A 265 -21.26 -11.93 -2.51
N SER A 266 -20.87 -10.93 -1.72
CA SER A 266 -19.58 -10.90 -1.05
C SER A 266 -19.43 -12.06 -0.06
N MET A 267 -20.44 -12.40 0.72
CA MET A 267 -20.41 -13.52 1.67
C MET A 267 -20.35 -14.87 0.98
N LEU A 268 -21.05 -15.01 -0.16
CA LEU A 268 -21.02 -16.23 -0.98
C LEU A 268 -19.60 -16.61 -1.40
N PHE A 269 -18.72 -15.62 -1.62
CA PHE A 269 -17.29 -15.85 -1.95
C PHE A 269 -16.38 -15.81 -0.73
N SER A 270 -16.66 -14.95 0.27
CA SER A 270 -15.80 -14.79 1.45
C SER A 270 -15.80 -16.03 2.34
N ILE A 271 -16.94 -16.62 2.60
CA ILE A 271 -17.04 -17.78 3.48
C ILE A 271 -16.31 -19.00 2.90
N PRO A 272 -16.56 -19.44 1.65
CA PRO A 272 -15.78 -20.51 1.06
C PRO A 272 -14.28 -20.21 0.94
N ALA A 273 -13.89 -18.98 0.61
CA ALA A 273 -12.49 -18.59 0.52
C ALA A 273 -11.78 -18.67 1.88
N MET A 274 -12.43 -18.23 2.95
CA MET A 274 -11.91 -18.37 4.31
C MET A 274 -11.70 -19.87 4.67
N TYR A 275 -12.72 -20.69 4.49
CA TYR A 275 -12.62 -22.12 4.79
C TYR A 275 -11.59 -22.82 3.92
N LEU A 276 -11.50 -22.47 2.63
CA LEU A 276 -10.48 -23.01 1.73
C LEU A 276 -9.09 -22.74 2.29
N ILE A 277 -8.79 -21.49 2.70
CA ILE A 277 -7.49 -21.14 3.27
C ILE A 277 -7.24 -21.88 4.59
N ILE A 278 -8.23 -21.96 5.48
CA ILE A 278 -8.08 -22.66 6.76
C ILE A 278 -7.78 -24.13 6.55
N LEU A 279 -8.53 -24.81 5.68
CA LEU A 279 -8.41 -26.24 5.44
C LEU A 279 -7.13 -26.61 4.67
N THR A 280 -6.67 -25.72 3.79
CA THR A 280 -5.47 -25.97 2.96
C THR A 280 -4.23 -25.20 3.46
N ALA A 281 -4.27 -24.62 4.65
CA ALA A 281 -3.17 -23.79 5.18
C ALA A 281 -1.85 -24.55 5.27
N ASN A 282 -1.89 -25.80 5.70
CA ASN A 282 -0.69 -26.66 5.80
C ASN A 282 -0.09 -26.94 4.41
N GLU A 283 -0.90 -27.40 3.47
CA GLU A 283 -0.48 -27.69 2.09
C GLU A 283 0.01 -26.44 1.37
N LEU A 284 -0.69 -25.32 1.55
CA LEU A 284 -0.26 -24.02 1.01
C LEU A 284 1.06 -23.58 1.63
N SER A 285 1.25 -23.78 2.93
CA SER A 285 2.52 -23.48 3.60
C SER A 285 3.67 -24.28 3.02
N LEU A 286 3.52 -25.60 2.88
CA LEU A 286 4.53 -26.48 2.29
C LEU A 286 4.83 -26.14 0.82
N LEU A 287 3.79 -25.76 0.06
CA LEU A 287 3.94 -25.41 -1.35
C LEU A 287 4.62 -24.05 -1.55
N MET A 288 4.24 -23.05 -0.74
CA MET A 288 4.60 -21.64 -0.96
C MET A 288 5.85 -21.20 -0.21
N PHE A 289 6.18 -21.86 0.91
CA PHE A 289 7.28 -21.44 1.79
C PHE A 289 8.36 -22.51 1.93
N SER A 290 9.53 -22.10 2.41
CA SER A 290 10.59 -23.03 2.81
C SER A 290 10.30 -23.60 4.20
N SER A 291 11.00 -24.67 4.58
CA SER A 291 10.93 -25.30 5.91
C SER A 291 11.29 -24.33 7.06
N THR A 292 11.92 -23.19 6.75
CA THR A 292 12.26 -22.17 7.74
C THR A 292 11.06 -21.31 8.18
N PHE A 293 9.92 -21.36 7.46
CA PHE A 293 8.68 -20.61 7.77
C PHE A 293 7.75 -21.42 8.67
N GLN A 294 8.26 -21.96 9.77
CA GLN A 294 7.44 -22.69 10.73
C GLN A 294 6.37 -21.75 11.34
N GLY A 295 5.13 -22.24 11.42
CA GLY A 295 3.97 -21.49 11.89
C GLY A 295 3.26 -20.63 10.82
N ALA A 296 3.72 -20.64 9.57
CA ALA A 296 3.08 -19.92 8.47
C ALA A 296 1.63 -20.40 8.22
N ASP A 297 1.38 -21.68 8.38
CA ASP A 297 0.05 -22.31 8.32
C ASP A 297 -0.88 -21.77 9.40
N LEU A 298 -0.40 -21.72 10.65
CA LEU A 298 -1.15 -21.17 11.78
C LEU A 298 -1.49 -19.68 11.57
N ILE A 299 -0.54 -18.88 11.07
CA ILE A 299 -0.80 -17.47 10.76
C ILE A 299 -1.89 -17.35 9.69
N MET A 300 -1.84 -18.17 8.62
CA MET A 300 -2.90 -18.16 7.59
C MET A 300 -4.26 -18.49 8.19
N GLN A 301 -4.34 -19.49 9.09
CA GLN A 301 -5.58 -19.87 9.79
C GLN A 301 -6.10 -18.74 10.68
N ILE A 302 -5.24 -18.09 11.47
CA ILE A 302 -5.62 -16.98 12.36
C ILE A 302 -6.06 -15.74 11.57
N VAL A 303 -5.43 -15.46 10.43
CA VAL A 303 -5.74 -14.28 9.61
C VAL A 303 -6.92 -14.51 8.66
N ALA A 304 -7.20 -15.75 8.26
CA ALA A 304 -8.27 -16.08 7.29
C ALA A 304 -9.66 -15.49 7.64
N PRO A 305 -10.11 -15.40 8.91
CA PRO A 305 -11.39 -14.75 9.26
C PRO A 305 -11.49 -13.28 8.81
N THR A 306 -10.37 -12.59 8.59
CA THR A 306 -10.39 -11.22 8.05
C THR A 306 -10.95 -11.13 6.63
N ILE A 307 -11.02 -12.24 5.90
CA ILE A 307 -11.66 -12.34 4.59
C ILE A 307 -13.16 -12.03 4.72
N ILE A 308 -13.82 -12.51 5.76
CA ILE A 308 -15.24 -12.23 6.01
C ILE A 308 -15.45 -10.75 6.32
N THR A 309 -14.61 -10.15 7.18
CA THR A 309 -14.72 -8.72 7.51
C THR A 309 -14.56 -7.83 6.27
N SER A 310 -13.69 -8.22 5.34
CA SER A 310 -13.54 -7.55 4.04
C SER A 310 -14.75 -7.76 3.14
N GLY A 311 -15.34 -8.96 3.15
CA GLY A 311 -16.57 -9.30 2.42
C GLY A 311 -17.78 -8.49 2.88
N LEU A 312 -17.84 -8.08 4.15
CA LEU A 312 -18.89 -7.18 4.66
C LEU A 312 -18.86 -5.80 3.99
N SER A 313 -17.79 -5.45 3.28
CA SER A 313 -17.68 -4.19 2.51
C SER A 313 -18.12 -2.94 3.28
N LEU A 314 -17.94 -2.96 4.62
CA LEU A 314 -18.40 -1.89 5.53
C LEU A 314 -17.83 -0.53 5.13
N TYR A 315 -16.61 -0.50 4.60
CA TYR A 315 -15.99 0.71 4.07
C TYR A 315 -16.88 1.38 3.03
N ILE A 316 -17.39 0.60 2.06
CA ILE A 316 -18.20 1.12 0.94
C ILE A 316 -19.54 1.62 1.45
N VAL A 317 -20.18 0.87 2.35
CA VAL A 317 -21.46 1.27 2.97
C VAL A 317 -21.27 2.58 3.73
N MET A 318 -20.21 2.71 4.55
CA MET A 318 -19.94 3.93 5.31
C MET A 318 -19.64 5.14 4.42
N VAL A 319 -18.89 4.94 3.34
CA VAL A 319 -18.58 6.01 2.37
C VAL A 319 -19.85 6.46 1.64
N THR A 320 -20.67 5.54 1.15
CA THR A 320 -21.91 5.88 0.43
C THR A 320 -22.97 6.50 1.35
N GLN A 321 -22.89 6.23 2.67
CA GLN A 321 -23.74 6.87 3.69
C GLN A 321 -23.15 8.20 4.23
N GLU A 322 -22.02 8.66 3.71
CA GLU A 322 -21.30 9.88 4.17
C GLU A 322 -20.87 9.80 5.65
N ARG A 323 -20.72 8.59 6.19
CA ARG A 323 -20.33 8.32 7.59
C ARG A 323 -18.82 8.14 7.75
N ILE A 324 -18.01 8.89 6.99
CA ILE A 324 -16.54 8.75 6.97
C ILE A 324 -15.93 9.00 8.37
N LYS A 325 -16.50 9.92 9.15
CA LYS A 325 -16.02 10.19 10.52
C LYS A 325 -16.10 8.94 11.42
N HIS A 326 -17.20 8.19 11.36
CA HIS A 326 -17.36 6.95 12.14
C HIS A 326 -16.37 5.88 11.71
N LEU A 327 -16.11 5.77 10.40
CA LEU A 327 -15.09 4.88 9.87
C LEU A 327 -13.69 5.26 10.39
N THR A 328 -13.34 6.53 10.34
CA THR A 328 -12.04 7.02 10.84
C THR A 328 -11.86 6.72 12.33
N TRP A 329 -12.87 6.95 13.15
CA TRP A 329 -12.83 6.60 14.58
C TRP A 329 -12.73 5.09 14.81
N ALA A 330 -13.46 4.27 14.06
CA ALA A 330 -13.38 2.81 14.17
C ALA A 330 -11.97 2.30 13.83
N VAL A 331 -11.35 2.81 12.77
CA VAL A 331 -9.96 2.45 12.41
C VAL A 331 -8.97 2.95 13.45
N ALA A 332 -9.13 4.18 13.95
CA ALA A 332 -8.26 4.75 14.97
C ALA A 332 -8.32 3.94 16.29
N THR A 333 -9.51 3.64 16.79
CA THR A 333 -9.67 2.83 18.00
C THR A 333 -9.14 1.41 17.82
N GLY A 334 -9.39 0.78 16.66
CA GLY A 334 -8.83 -0.52 16.31
C GLY A 334 -7.30 -0.50 16.27
N SER A 335 -6.69 0.56 15.75
CA SER A 335 -5.23 0.71 15.69
C SER A 335 -4.62 0.87 17.08
N VAL A 336 -5.25 1.64 17.97
CA VAL A 336 -4.78 1.78 19.38
C VAL A 336 -4.89 0.46 20.11
N PHE A 337 -6.00 -0.25 19.95
CA PHE A 337 -6.19 -1.56 20.57
C PHE A 337 -5.18 -2.59 20.07
N ASN A 338 -4.93 -2.61 18.75
CA ASN A 338 -3.90 -3.44 18.14
C ASN A 338 -2.50 -3.11 18.70
N LEU A 339 -2.16 -1.83 18.86
CA LEU A 339 -0.89 -1.41 19.45
C LEU A 339 -0.71 -1.97 20.87
N ILE A 340 -1.73 -1.83 21.71
CA ILE A 340 -1.69 -2.32 23.10
C ILE A 340 -1.54 -3.85 23.12
N LEU A 341 -2.34 -4.56 22.33
CA LEU A 341 -2.25 -6.02 22.24
C LEU A 341 -0.88 -6.48 21.75
N ASN A 342 -0.31 -5.83 20.76
CA ASN A 342 1.00 -6.16 20.22
C ASN A 342 2.11 -6.01 21.28
N PHE A 343 2.08 -4.98 22.11
CA PHE A 343 3.06 -4.83 23.23
C PHE A 343 2.98 -5.98 24.24
N ILE A 344 1.79 -6.57 24.41
CA ILE A 344 1.57 -7.66 25.36
C ILE A 344 1.89 -9.03 24.74
N LEU A 345 1.46 -9.23 23.47
CA LEU A 345 1.46 -10.54 22.82
C LEU A 345 2.76 -10.82 22.08
N ILE A 346 3.35 -9.85 21.37
CA ILE A 346 4.56 -10.08 20.57
C ILE A 346 5.73 -10.62 21.43
N PRO A 347 6.04 -10.09 22.62
CA PRO A 347 7.14 -10.63 23.44
C PRO A 347 6.91 -12.08 23.90
N ARG A 348 5.66 -12.58 23.88
CA ARG A 348 5.31 -13.94 24.34
C ARG A 348 5.13 -14.92 23.20
N TYR A 349 4.58 -14.49 22.08
CA TYR A 349 4.12 -15.36 20.99
C TYR A 349 4.79 -15.04 19.64
N ALA A 350 5.64 -13.99 19.57
CA ALA A 350 6.29 -13.53 18.36
C ALA A 350 5.29 -13.24 17.22
N ALA A 351 5.40 -13.95 16.07
CA ALA A 351 4.53 -13.73 14.92
C ALA A 351 3.16 -14.44 15.03
N ILE A 352 3.00 -15.33 15.98
CA ILE A 352 1.77 -16.10 16.25
C ILE A 352 0.99 -15.39 17.36
#